data_e7c364e3dd6ef6305b2743d9b5460ac2
#
_entry.id   e7c364e3dd6ef6305b2743d9b5460ac2
#
_cell.length_a   1.000
_cell.length_b   1.000
_cell.length_c   1.000
_cell.angle_alpha   90.00
_cell.angle_beta   90.00
_cell.angle_gamma   90.00
#
_symmetry.space_group_name_H-M   'P 1'
#
loop_
_entity.id
_entity.type
_entity.pdbx_description
1 polymer ?
#
loop_
_entity_poly.entity_id
_entity_poly.type
_entity_poly.pdbx_seq_one_letter_code
_entity_poly.pdbx_strand_id
1 'polypeptide(L)'
;MGLESTVFDLGARVIYRPGAVSAAMISGIIGGEVRTTQASEQSAVQPEALPSPGMGMRHYAPNARILRVADQRELLAEVAKNAPGEVGVMLPDGWDPGAAGVSFRWGPWQSPDVLARLLYFGFRLLDDRGVKVIVCPVPTAEGPLADALRERLEKSART
;
A
#
# COMPACT_ATOMS: atom_id res chain seq x y z
N MET A 1 -8.97 9.75 1.73
CA MET A 1 -7.67 10.25 2.26
C MET A 1 -6.58 9.29 1.83
N GLY A 2 -5.46 9.80 1.33
CA GLY A 2 -4.32 8.95 0.98
C GLY A 2 -3.73 8.28 2.21
N LEU A 3 -3.26 7.04 2.06
CA LEU A 3 -2.55 6.29 3.10
C LEU A 3 -1.13 6.84 3.32
N GLU A 4 -0.69 7.76 2.49
CA GLU A 4 0.67 8.30 2.46
C GLU A 4 0.73 9.72 2.98
N SER A 5 1.93 10.12 3.37
CA SER A 5 2.20 11.50 3.74
C SER A 5 2.06 12.42 2.53
N THR A 6 1.54 13.63 2.74
CA THR A 6 1.56 14.68 1.73
C THR A 6 3.00 15.09 1.47
N VAL A 7 3.42 15.13 0.20
CA VAL A 7 4.72 15.68 -0.21
C VAL A 7 4.47 17.00 -0.90
N PHE A 8 4.98 18.07 -0.28
CA PHE A 8 4.76 19.45 -0.68
C PHE A 8 6.08 20.17 -0.90
N ASP A 9 6.22 20.84 -2.04
CA ASP A 9 7.32 21.74 -2.33
C ASP A 9 6.94 23.17 -1.93
N LEU A 10 7.61 23.68 -0.91
CA LEU A 10 7.35 25.02 -0.39
C LEU A 10 7.72 26.13 -1.38
N GLY A 11 8.80 25.94 -2.15
CA GLY A 11 9.29 26.93 -3.12
C GLY A 11 8.38 27.02 -4.34
N ALA A 12 8.01 25.88 -4.92
CA ALA A 12 7.11 25.78 -6.07
C ALA A 12 5.63 25.90 -5.69
N ARG A 13 5.28 25.75 -4.40
CA ARG A 13 3.91 25.68 -3.87
C ARG A 13 3.07 24.60 -4.53
N VAL A 14 3.66 23.39 -4.71
CA VAL A 14 3.04 22.26 -5.40
C VAL A 14 3.01 21.05 -4.50
N ILE A 15 1.85 20.37 -4.43
CA ILE A 15 1.72 19.05 -3.85
C ILE A 15 2.03 18.03 -4.93
N TYR A 16 3.14 17.30 -4.77
CA TYR A 16 3.52 16.21 -5.66
C TYR A 16 2.81 14.90 -5.32
N ARG A 17 2.48 14.70 -4.05
CA ARG A 17 1.75 13.53 -3.60
C ARG A 17 0.71 13.96 -2.56
N PRO A 18 -0.59 13.85 -2.87
CA PRO A 18 -1.64 14.13 -1.90
C PRO A 18 -1.68 13.07 -0.79
N GLY A 19 -1.88 13.50 0.43
CA GLY A 19 -1.96 12.66 1.61
C GLY A 19 -2.97 13.23 2.63
N ALA A 20 -2.71 12.99 3.92
CA ALA A 20 -3.59 13.42 5.00
C ALA A 20 -3.69 14.96 5.12
N VAL A 21 -2.68 15.71 4.68
CA VAL A 21 -2.67 17.18 4.71
C VAL A 21 -3.12 17.70 3.34
N SER A 22 -4.25 18.41 3.31
CA SER A 22 -4.83 18.93 2.06
C SER A 22 -4.18 20.23 1.60
N ALA A 23 -4.35 20.56 0.31
CA ALA A 23 -3.92 21.84 -0.25
C ALA A 23 -4.53 23.04 0.50
N ALA A 24 -5.79 22.95 0.92
CA ALA A 24 -6.46 23.99 1.69
C ALA A 24 -5.83 24.20 3.07
N MET A 25 -5.42 23.13 3.75
CA MET A 25 -4.75 23.21 5.05
C MET A 25 -3.38 23.88 4.92
N ILE A 26 -2.61 23.51 3.89
CA ILE A 26 -1.29 24.12 3.62
C ILE A 26 -1.47 25.60 3.25
N SER A 27 -2.39 25.91 2.35
CA SER A 27 -2.70 27.28 1.92
C SER A 27 -3.11 28.17 3.10
N GLY A 28 -3.86 27.64 4.07
CA GLY A 28 -4.24 28.35 5.28
C GLY A 28 -3.06 28.73 6.19
N ILE A 29 -2.00 27.94 6.16
CA ILE A 29 -0.80 28.17 7.00
C ILE A 29 0.20 29.10 6.31
N ILE A 30 0.51 28.85 5.03
CA ILE A 30 1.57 29.59 4.30
C ILE A 30 1.06 30.83 3.56
N GLY A 31 -0.25 30.97 3.45
CA GLY A 31 -0.89 32.00 2.61
C GLY A 31 -0.70 31.78 1.12
N GLY A 32 -1.73 32.07 0.33
CA GLY A 32 -1.70 31.96 -1.13
C GLY A 32 -2.06 30.58 -1.67
N GLU A 33 -2.08 30.46 -2.99
CA GLU A 33 -2.54 29.28 -3.70
C GLU A 33 -1.53 28.12 -3.64
N VAL A 34 -2.04 26.91 -3.44
CA VAL A 34 -1.28 25.66 -3.48
C VAL A 34 -1.86 24.79 -4.58
N ARG A 35 -1.03 24.39 -5.54
CA ARG A 35 -1.41 23.53 -6.66
C ARG A 35 -1.15 22.07 -6.33
N THR A 36 -1.93 21.17 -6.96
CA THR A 36 -1.70 19.73 -6.87
C THR A 36 -1.39 19.20 -8.27
N THR A 37 -0.31 18.45 -8.41
CA THR A 37 0.03 17.81 -9.68
C THR A 37 -0.98 16.71 -9.97
N GLN A 38 -1.66 16.77 -11.12
CA GLN A 38 -2.57 15.72 -11.55
C GLN A 38 -1.79 14.60 -12.22
N ALA A 39 -2.16 13.36 -11.94
CA ALA A 39 -1.49 12.16 -12.46
C ALA A 39 -1.52 12.06 -14.02
N SER A 40 -2.41 12.81 -14.68
CA SER A 40 -2.58 12.78 -16.14
C SER A 40 -1.50 13.52 -16.92
N GLU A 41 -0.77 14.46 -16.30
CA GLU A 41 0.28 15.23 -17.00
C GLU A 41 1.65 14.54 -16.98
N GLN A 42 1.79 13.45 -16.24
CA GLN A 42 3.05 12.75 -16.02
C GLN A 42 3.38 11.65 -17.05
N SER A 43 2.45 11.38 -17.99
CA SER A 43 2.64 10.30 -18.99
C SER A 43 3.57 10.64 -20.16
N ALA A 44 3.97 11.90 -20.34
CA ALA A 44 4.68 12.34 -21.55
C ALA A 44 6.19 12.54 -21.40
N VAL A 45 6.73 12.59 -20.18
CA VAL A 45 8.17 12.75 -19.95
C VAL A 45 8.61 11.83 -18.82
N GLN A 46 9.49 10.87 -19.10
CA GLN A 46 10.21 10.15 -18.07
C GLN A 46 11.40 11.03 -17.62
N PRO A 47 11.33 11.79 -16.54
CA PRO A 47 12.51 12.43 -15.98
C PRO A 47 13.37 11.34 -15.33
N GLU A 48 14.67 11.40 -15.51
CA GLU A 48 15.64 10.50 -14.89
C GLU A 48 15.58 10.53 -13.35
N ALA A 49 14.92 11.53 -12.77
CA ALA A 49 14.62 11.59 -11.34
C ALA A 49 13.24 12.22 -11.11
N LEU A 50 12.37 11.52 -10.38
CA LEU A 50 11.08 12.06 -9.95
C LEU A 50 11.28 13.04 -8.78
N PRO A 51 10.56 14.18 -8.76
CA PRO A 51 10.70 15.21 -7.72
C PRO A 51 10.31 14.71 -6.31
N SER A 52 9.63 13.58 -6.21
CA SER A 52 9.22 13.00 -4.93
C SER A 52 9.30 11.47 -4.96
N PRO A 53 9.85 10.85 -3.91
CA PRO A 53 9.76 9.40 -3.75
C PRO A 53 8.30 8.94 -3.74
N GLY A 54 7.98 7.91 -4.53
CA GLY A 54 6.62 7.35 -4.59
C GLY A 54 5.71 7.93 -5.67
N MET A 55 6.18 8.85 -6.52
CA MET A 55 5.45 9.30 -7.71
C MET A 55 5.51 8.28 -8.86
N GLY A 56 6.51 7.40 -8.87
CA GLY A 56 6.60 6.30 -9.84
C GLY A 56 5.77 5.09 -9.38
N MET A 57 4.91 4.56 -10.24
CA MET A 57 4.05 3.40 -9.92
C MET A 57 4.86 2.14 -9.54
N ARG A 58 6.15 2.08 -9.85
CA ARG A 58 7.02 0.92 -9.59
C ARG A 58 7.69 0.92 -8.21
N HIS A 59 7.65 2.01 -7.44
CA HIS A 59 8.42 2.10 -6.19
C HIS A 59 7.85 1.29 -5.02
N TYR A 60 6.62 0.77 -5.11
CA TYR A 60 5.95 0.06 -4.01
C TYR A 60 5.36 -1.29 -4.41
N ALA A 61 5.58 -1.75 -5.64
CA ALA A 61 5.17 -3.09 -6.03
C ALA A 61 6.26 -4.08 -5.62
N PRO A 62 5.96 -5.09 -4.80
CA PRO A 62 6.89 -6.16 -4.50
C PRO A 62 7.18 -6.98 -5.75
N ASN A 63 8.33 -7.69 -5.78
CA ASN A 63 8.64 -8.65 -6.83
C ASN A 63 7.72 -9.88 -6.74
N ALA A 64 7.33 -10.23 -5.51
CA ALA A 64 6.36 -11.29 -5.26
C ALA A 64 4.97 -10.93 -5.79
N ARG A 65 4.29 -11.90 -6.39
CA ARG A 65 2.91 -11.74 -6.84
C ARG A 65 1.96 -11.65 -5.65
N ILE A 66 1.13 -10.62 -5.60
CA ILE A 66 0.13 -10.45 -4.55
C ILE A 66 -1.16 -11.18 -4.95
N LEU A 67 -1.62 -12.08 -4.08
CA LEU A 67 -2.93 -12.73 -4.16
C LEU A 67 -3.85 -12.16 -3.07
N ARG A 68 -4.97 -11.61 -3.48
CA ARG A 68 -6.00 -11.10 -2.57
C ARG A 68 -6.96 -12.22 -2.22
N VAL A 69 -7.32 -12.31 -0.94
CA VAL A 69 -8.29 -13.29 -0.40
C VAL A 69 -9.33 -12.57 0.46
N ALA A 70 -10.53 -13.11 0.53
CA ALA A 70 -11.63 -12.49 1.25
C ALA A 70 -11.59 -12.81 2.77
N ASP A 71 -11.15 -14.00 3.13
CA ASP A 71 -11.19 -14.51 4.50
C ASP A 71 -10.04 -15.48 4.81
N GLN A 72 -10.00 -15.94 6.06
CA GLN A 72 -9.00 -16.91 6.51
C GLN A 72 -9.09 -18.25 5.79
N ARG A 73 -10.26 -18.68 5.40
CA ARG A 73 -10.45 -19.95 4.69
C ARG A 73 -9.79 -19.89 3.31
N GLU A 74 -10.03 -18.81 2.58
CA GLU A 74 -9.35 -18.59 1.30
C GLU A 74 -7.84 -18.44 1.47
N LEU A 75 -7.38 -17.75 2.52
CA LEU A 75 -5.96 -17.64 2.83
C LEU A 75 -5.32 -18.99 2.98
N LEU A 76 -5.89 -19.86 3.79
CA LEU A 76 -5.37 -21.22 4.00
C LEU A 76 -5.39 -22.05 2.71
N ALA A 77 -6.43 -21.92 1.89
CA ALA A 77 -6.54 -22.60 0.61
C ALA A 77 -5.45 -22.14 -0.39
N GLU A 78 -5.15 -20.84 -0.45
CA GLU A 78 -4.09 -20.32 -1.31
C GLU A 78 -2.69 -20.71 -0.79
N VAL A 79 -2.48 -20.67 0.52
CA VAL A 79 -1.23 -21.13 1.14
C VAL A 79 -0.95 -22.61 0.79
N ALA A 80 -1.98 -23.47 0.87
CA ALA A 80 -1.83 -24.88 0.58
C ALA A 80 -1.47 -25.23 -0.88
N LYS A 81 -1.70 -24.32 -1.80
CA LYS A 81 -1.35 -24.49 -3.24
C LYS A 81 0.13 -24.20 -3.54
N ASN A 82 0.85 -23.63 -2.61
CA ASN A 82 2.23 -23.17 -2.79
C ASN A 82 3.18 -23.97 -1.90
N ALA A 83 4.45 -24.10 -2.32
CA ALA A 83 5.46 -24.72 -1.48
C ALA A 83 5.77 -23.89 -0.24
N PRO A 84 5.98 -24.50 0.94
CA PRO A 84 6.46 -23.78 2.11
C PRO A 84 7.75 -23.00 1.80
N GLY A 85 7.82 -21.74 2.19
CA GLY A 85 8.94 -20.84 1.86
C GLY A 85 8.79 -20.07 0.55
N GLU A 86 7.92 -20.47 -0.36
CA GLU A 86 7.57 -19.68 -1.55
C GLU A 86 6.39 -18.76 -1.33
N VAL A 87 5.61 -18.99 -0.29
CA VAL A 87 4.44 -18.19 0.07
C VAL A 87 4.67 -17.44 1.37
N GLY A 88 4.39 -16.14 1.32
CA GLY A 88 4.31 -15.27 2.49
C GLY A 88 2.87 -14.81 2.72
N VAL A 89 2.52 -14.57 3.96
CA VAL A 89 1.16 -14.11 4.30
C VAL A 89 1.19 -12.80 5.09
N MET A 90 0.32 -11.87 4.70
CA MET A 90 -0.08 -10.74 5.53
C MET A 90 -1.14 -11.24 6.52
N LEU A 91 -0.75 -11.44 7.77
CA LEU A 91 -1.54 -12.19 8.74
C LEU A 91 -2.22 -11.24 9.74
N PRO A 92 -3.56 -11.07 9.68
CA PRO A 92 -4.29 -10.36 10.74
C PRO A 92 -4.14 -11.06 12.09
N ASP A 93 -4.25 -10.28 13.16
CA ASP A 93 -4.17 -10.82 14.52
C ASP A 93 -5.25 -11.88 14.76
N GLY A 94 -4.84 -13.01 15.33
CA GLY A 94 -5.72 -14.14 15.64
C GLY A 94 -5.99 -15.10 14.46
N TRP A 95 -5.45 -14.82 13.28
CA TRP A 95 -5.57 -15.73 12.14
C TRP A 95 -4.45 -16.78 12.13
N ASP A 96 -4.75 -17.94 11.53
CA ASP A 96 -3.81 -19.04 11.34
C ASP A 96 -3.04 -18.85 10.02
N PRO A 97 -1.69 -18.88 10.02
CA PRO A 97 -0.89 -18.83 8.81
C PRO A 97 -0.91 -20.11 7.98
N GLY A 98 -1.45 -21.20 8.49
CA GLY A 98 -1.39 -22.51 7.85
C GLY A 98 0.05 -23.00 7.66
N ALA A 99 0.34 -23.56 6.49
CA ALA A 99 1.67 -24.05 6.11
C ALA A 99 2.58 -22.94 5.49
N ALA A 100 2.22 -21.68 5.63
CA ALA A 100 3.06 -20.59 5.13
C ALA A 100 4.42 -20.58 5.83
N GLY A 101 5.50 -20.62 5.06
CA GLY A 101 6.86 -20.57 5.61
C GLY A 101 7.23 -19.22 6.18
N VAL A 102 6.60 -18.13 5.72
CA VAL A 102 6.85 -16.76 6.14
C VAL A 102 5.53 -16.04 6.39
N SER A 103 5.41 -15.42 7.55
CA SER A 103 4.25 -14.59 7.87
C SER A 103 4.68 -13.24 8.43
N PHE A 104 3.92 -12.20 8.11
CA PHE A 104 4.04 -10.88 8.71
C PHE A 104 2.77 -10.57 9.49
N ARG A 105 2.91 -10.30 10.79
CA ARG A 105 1.77 -9.87 11.62
C ARG A 105 1.32 -8.49 11.18
N TRP A 106 0.16 -8.43 10.53
CA TRP A 106 -0.33 -7.21 9.92
C TRP A 106 -1.07 -6.30 10.91
N GLY A 107 -1.60 -6.88 11.97
CA GLY A 107 -2.28 -6.15 13.04
C GLY A 107 -3.76 -6.50 13.20
N PRO A 108 -4.47 -5.76 14.06
CA PRO A 108 -5.88 -6.02 14.36
C PRO A 108 -6.76 -5.83 13.12
N TRP A 109 -7.56 -6.86 12.80
CA TRP A 109 -8.38 -6.87 11.57
C TRP A 109 -9.39 -5.72 11.48
N GLN A 110 -9.87 -5.21 12.61
CA GLN A 110 -10.84 -4.13 12.67
C GLN A 110 -10.21 -2.72 12.73
N SER A 111 -8.88 -2.61 12.58
CA SER A 111 -8.14 -1.36 12.68
C SER A 111 -7.51 -0.98 11.33
N PRO A 112 -8.29 -0.42 10.38
CA PRO A 112 -7.78 -0.11 9.04
C PRO A 112 -6.63 0.91 9.04
N ASP A 113 -6.50 1.74 10.06
CA ASP A 113 -5.39 2.67 10.25
C ASP A 113 -4.06 1.94 10.52
N VAL A 114 -4.09 0.90 11.34
CA VAL A 114 -2.91 0.05 11.61
C VAL A 114 -2.54 -0.73 10.36
N LEU A 115 -3.53 -1.39 9.73
CA LEU A 115 -3.32 -2.17 8.52
C LEU A 115 -2.75 -1.31 7.39
N ALA A 116 -3.24 -0.08 7.23
CA ALA A 116 -2.76 0.84 6.22
C ALA A 116 -1.30 1.27 6.45
N ARG A 117 -0.92 1.56 7.69
CA ARG A 117 0.46 1.93 8.04
C ARG A 117 1.45 0.80 7.80
N LEU A 118 1.05 -0.43 8.06
CA LEU A 118 1.92 -1.61 8.00
C LEU A 118 1.94 -2.28 6.63
N LEU A 119 1.06 -1.90 5.68
CA LEU A 119 0.91 -2.57 4.39
C LEU A 119 2.23 -2.70 3.62
N TYR A 120 2.87 -1.59 3.33
CA TYR A 120 4.10 -1.58 2.52
C TYR A 120 5.30 -2.13 3.27
N PHE A 121 5.35 -1.94 4.58
CA PHE A 121 6.38 -2.55 5.41
C PHE A 121 6.27 -4.08 5.37
N GLY A 122 5.05 -4.60 5.51
CA GLY A 122 4.78 -6.04 5.41
C GLY A 122 5.16 -6.61 4.04
N PHE A 123 4.75 -5.95 2.96
CA PHE A 123 5.12 -6.38 1.61
C PHE A 123 6.62 -6.43 1.39
N ARG A 124 7.32 -5.38 1.81
CA ARG A 124 8.79 -5.33 1.68
C ARG A 124 9.47 -6.43 2.49
N LEU A 125 9.04 -6.63 3.74
CA LEU A 125 9.61 -7.66 4.60
C LEU A 125 9.43 -9.06 4.00
N LEU A 126 8.24 -9.35 3.46
CA LEU A 126 7.96 -10.64 2.81
C LEU A 126 8.77 -10.79 1.51
N ASP A 127 8.86 -9.75 0.71
CA ASP A 127 9.64 -9.73 -0.53
C ASP A 127 11.15 -9.95 -0.25
N ASP A 128 11.68 -9.30 0.78
CA ASP A 128 13.08 -9.46 1.23
C ASP A 128 13.38 -10.89 1.73
N ARG A 129 12.36 -11.64 2.13
CA ARG A 129 12.48 -13.06 2.48
C ARG A 129 12.48 -13.98 1.26
N GLY A 130 12.34 -13.43 0.06
CA GLY A 130 12.41 -14.15 -1.20
C GLY A 130 11.17 -14.99 -1.53
N VAL A 131 10.00 -14.68 -0.94
CA VAL A 131 8.76 -15.35 -1.30
C VAL A 131 8.35 -14.99 -2.73
N LYS A 132 7.73 -15.91 -3.44
CA LYS A 132 7.24 -15.70 -4.81
C LYS A 132 5.81 -15.17 -4.84
N VAL A 133 5.06 -15.47 -3.77
CA VAL A 133 3.66 -15.12 -3.64
C VAL A 133 3.40 -14.55 -2.24
N ILE A 134 2.68 -13.43 -2.19
CA ILE A 134 2.17 -12.86 -0.95
C ILE A 134 0.65 -12.98 -0.95
N VAL A 135 0.11 -13.73 -0.01
CA VAL A 135 -1.33 -13.82 0.22
C VAL A 135 -1.75 -12.74 1.19
N CYS A 136 -2.66 -11.87 0.75
CA CYS A 136 -3.08 -10.71 1.52
C CYS A 136 -4.62 -10.66 1.63
N PRO A 137 -5.18 -10.75 2.84
CA PRO A 137 -6.61 -10.58 3.04
C PRO A 137 -7.06 -9.15 2.72
N VAL A 138 -8.27 -9.03 2.14
CA VAL A 138 -8.88 -7.74 1.83
C VAL A 138 -9.72 -7.28 3.02
N PRO A 139 -9.39 -6.14 3.67
CA PRO A 139 -10.14 -5.66 4.82
C PRO A 139 -11.61 -5.42 4.52
N THR A 140 -12.48 -5.87 5.41
CA THR A 140 -13.93 -5.74 5.31
C THR A 140 -14.49 -4.54 6.08
N ALA A 141 -13.65 -3.85 6.86
CA ALA A 141 -14.05 -2.63 7.56
C ALA A 141 -14.59 -1.58 6.59
N GLU A 142 -15.51 -0.75 7.06
CA GLU A 142 -16.08 0.34 6.28
C GLU A 142 -15.35 1.66 6.55
N GLY A 143 -15.47 2.59 5.60
CA GLY A 143 -14.95 3.95 5.72
C GLY A 143 -13.83 4.29 4.75
N PRO A 144 -13.52 5.60 4.61
CA PRO A 144 -12.61 6.11 3.59
C PRO A 144 -11.21 5.50 3.62
N LEU A 145 -10.70 5.19 4.81
CA LEU A 145 -9.38 4.62 4.99
C LEU A 145 -9.34 3.14 4.55
N ALA A 146 -10.39 2.40 4.87
CA ALA A 146 -10.54 1.01 4.43
C ALA A 146 -10.73 0.92 2.91
N ASP A 147 -11.48 1.86 2.32
CA ASP A 147 -11.64 1.98 0.87
C ASP A 147 -10.31 2.25 0.18
N ALA A 148 -9.54 3.21 0.71
CA ALA A 148 -8.22 3.52 0.19
C ALA A 148 -7.25 2.33 0.31
N LEU A 149 -7.33 1.57 1.40
CA LEU A 149 -6.53 0.36 1.59
C LEU A 149 -6.89 -0.72 0.56
N ARG A 150 -8.20 -0.95 0.30
CA ARG A 150 -8.66 -1.88 -0.74
C ARG A 150 -8.19 -1.48 -2.13
N GLU A 151 -8.28 -0.21 -2.48
CA GLU A 151 -7.78 0.31 -3.77
C GLU A 151 -6.28 0.08 -3.94
N ARG A 152 -5.50 0.27 -2.87
CA ARG A 152 -4.05 0.02 -2.89
C ARG A 152 -3.72 -1.45 -3.08
N LEU A 153 -4.43 -2.32 -2.38
CA LEU A 153 -4.29 -3.76 -2.55
C LEU A 153 -4.64 -4.19 -3.98
N GLU A 154 -5.68 -3.61 -4.56
CA GLU A 154 -6.06 -3.89 -5.93
C GLU A 154 -4.97 -3.48 -6.93
N LYS A 155 -4.43 -2.27 -6.78
CA LYS A 155 -3.34 -1.78 -7.63
C LYS A 155 -2.07 -2.64 -7.50
N SER A 156 -1.72 -3.04 -6.28
CA SER A 156 -0.55 -3.89 -6.03
C SER A 156 -0.70 -5.31 -6.59
N ALA A 157 -1.91 -5.83 -6.70
CA ALA A 157 -2.17 -7.17 -7.24
C ALA A 157 -2.22 -7.23 -8.78
N ARG A 158 -2.25 -6.09 -9.47
CA ARG A 158 -2.27 -6.00 -10.94
C ARG A 158 -0.87 -5.97 -11.57
N THR A 159 0.16 -5.90 -10.77
CA THR A 159 1.56 -5.91 -11.21
C THR A 159 2.10 -7.32 -11.18
#